data_dec723f072d027c21db3cc1666706670
#
_entry.id   dec723f072d027c21db3cc1666706670
#
_cell.length_a   1.000
_cell.length_b   1.000
_cell.length_c   1.000
_cell.angle_alpha   90.00
_cell.angle_beta   90.00
_cell.angle_gamma   90.00
#
_symmetry.space_group_name_H-M   'P 1'
#
loop_
_entity.id
_entity.type
_entity.pdbx_description
1 polymer ?
#
loop_
_entity_poly.entity_id
_entity_poly.type
_entity_poly.pdbx_seq_one_letter_code
_entity_poly.pdbx_strand_id
1 'polypeptide(L)'
;MKSLARNQGTQIPITLLKEDIISNESNNINEDSIASYINALHKIYVIEDMPAWNPNLRSKTAIRTSNTRFFNNISIATASLGLSLKDLLNDLNTFGFLFKTFCIRNLKVYAEKLNGEVYHYRDKMNLECDAVIHLRNGHYGLI
;
A
#
# COMPACT_ATOMS: atom_id res chain seq x y z
N MET A 1 1.73 12.65 -6.69
CA MET A 1 2.04 11.35 -7.35
C MET A 1 3.41 10.79 -6.95
N LYS A 2 4.52 11.53 -7.13
CA LYS A 2 5.89 11.05 -6.78
C LYS A 2 6.00 10.60 -5.31
N SER A 3 5.52 11.40 -4.36
CA SER A 3 5.53 11.06 -2.95
C SER A 3 4.77 9.76 -2.63
N LEU A 4 3.59 9.57 -3.22
CA LEU A 4 2.84 8.31 -3.09
C LEU A 4 3.59 7.13 -3.70
N ALA A 5 4.28 7.31 -4.81
CA ALA A 5 5.05 6.27 -5.47
C ALA A 5 6.29 5.87 -4.68
N ARG A 6 6.98 6.84 -4.02
CA ARG A 6 8.08 6.55 -3.09
C ARG A 6 7.62 5.77 -1.86
N ASN A 7 6.39 6.00 -1.42
CA ASN A 7 5.84 5.46 -0.18
C ASN A 7 4.77 4.37 -0.41
N GLN A 8 4.69 3.80 -1.61
CA GLN A 8 3.74 2.73 -1.89
C GLN A 8 4.03 1.47 -1.06
N GLY A 9 3.00 0.70 -0.79
CA GLY A 9 3.13 -0.49 0.03
C GLY A 9 3.42 -0.21 1.50
N THR A 10 3.17 1.03 1.97
CA THR A 10 3.39 1.44 3.34
C THR A 10 2.12 2.03 3.98
N GLN A 11 2.16 2.16 5.31
CA GLN A 11 1.09 2.77 6.12
C GLN A 11 1.40 4.24 6.42
N ILE A 12 1.90 5.00 5.44
CA ILE A 12 2.33 6.37 5.65
C ILE A 12 1.14 7.30 5.97
N PRO A 13 1.17 8.07 7.07
CA PRO A 13 0.17 9.08 7.37
C PRO A 13 0.32 10.31 6.46
N ILE A 14 -0.74 11.10 6.35
CA ILE A 14 -0.78 12.32 5.51
C ILE A 14 0.29 13.33 5.95
N THR A 15 0.57 13.43 7.25
CA THR A 15 1.61 14.31 7.80
C THR A 15 2.99 14.01 7.21
N LEU A 16 3.39 12.75 7.19
CA LEU A 16 4.68 12.32 6.60
C LEU A 16 4.69 12.45 5.08
N LEU A 17 3.54 12.24 4.40
CA LEU A 17 3.43 12.55 2.97
C LEU A 17 3.65 14.03 2.67
N LYS A 18 3.12 14.91 3.53
CA LYS A 18 3.34 16.35 3.44
C LYS A 18 4.82 16.71 3.60
N GLU A 19 5.49 16.15 4.60
CA GLU A 19 6.92 16.34 4.83
C GLU A 19 7.74 15.87 3.62
N ASP A 20 7.43 14.71 3.07
CA ASP A 20 8.09 14.18 1.87
C ASP A 20 7.89 15.10 0.64
N ILE A 21 6.68 15.65 0.45
CA ILE A 21 6.40 16.58 -0.65
C ILE A 21 7.20 17.88 -0.47
N ILE A 22 7.20 18.46 0.73
CA ILE A 22 7.93 19.70 1.01
C ILE A 22 9.43 19.49 0.81
N SER A 23 9.98 18.39 1.30
CA SER A 23 11.42 18.11 1.26
C SER A 23 11.93 17.81 -0.16
N ASN A 24 11.13 17.10 -0.97
CA ASN A 24 11.59 16.59 -2.28
C ASN A 24 11.04 17.35 -3.48
N GLU A 25 9.95 18.09 -3.32
CA GLU A 25 9.26 18.74 -4.43
C GLU A 25 9.14 20.25 -4.26
N SER A 26 9.65 20.81 -3.14
CA SER A 26 9.64 22.23 -2.79
C SER A 26 8.25 22.89 -2.89
N ASN A 27 7.19 22.11 -2.78
CA ASN A 27 5.81 22.56 -2.85
C ASN A 27 5.21 22.68 -1.46
N ASN A 28 4.67 23.86 -1.15
CA ASN A 28 3.92 24.04 0.09
C ASN A 28 2.47 23.63 -0.14
N ILE A 29 2.05 22.53 0.48
CA ILE A 29 0.71 21.97 0.38
C ILE A 29 0.14 21.70 1.77
N ASN A 30 -1.15 21.92 1.97
CA ASN A 30 -1.80 21.57 3.23
C ASN A 30 -2.33 20.11 3.21
N GLU A 31 -2.59 19.58 4.40
CA GLU A 31 -3.03 18.19 4.58
C GLU A 31 -4.40 17.93 3.97
N ASP A 32 -5.32 18.89 4.01
CA ASP A 32 -6.66 18.77 3.42
C ASP A 32 -6.58 18.61 1.90
N SER A 33 -5.68 19.35 1.26
CA SER A 33 -5.43 19.20 -0.18
C SER A 33 -4.85 17.83 -0.51
N ILE A 34 -3.91 17.31 0.30
CA ILE A 34 -3.35 15.97 0.14
C ILE A 34 -4.47 14.92 0.28
N ALA A 35 -5.30 15.03 1.31
CA ALA A 35 -6.44 14.14 1.53
C ALA A 35 -7.42 14.17 0.34
N SER A 36 -7.71 15.36 -0.17
CA SER A 36 -8.58 15.53 -1.34
C SER A 36 -8.01 14.85 -2.59
N TYR A 37 -6.70 15.01 -2.86
CA TYR A 37 -6.04 14.35 -3.98
C TYR A 37 -6.00 12.83 -3.82
N ILE A 38 -5.73 12.31 -2.61
CA ILE A 38 -5.79 10.88 -2.33
C ILE A 38 -7.19 10.34 -2.63
N ASN A 39 -8.25 11.03 -2.15
CA ASN A 39 -9.63 10.63 -2.43
C ASN A 39 -9.96 10.65 -3.93
N ALA A 40 -9.46 11.63 -4.68
CA ALA A 40 -9.64 11.68 -6.13
C ALA A 40 -8.95 10.49 -6.82
N LEU A 41 -7.72 10.15 -6.40
CA LEU A 41 -6.97 9.01 -6.94
C LEU A 41 -7.63 7.66 -6.63
N HIS A 42 -8.26 7.51 -5.46
CA HIS A 42 -9.09 6.34 -5.13
C HIS A 42 -10.31 6.23 -6.06
N LYS A 43 -11.03 7.34 -6.28
CA LYS A 43 -12.22 7.37 -7.14
C LYS A 43 -11.96 6.97 -8.58
N ILE A 44 -10.75 7.23 -9.09
CA ILE A 44 -10.35 6.84 -10.45
C ILE A 44 -9.48 5.57 -10.48
N TYR A 45 -9.46 4.81 -9.37
CA TYR A 45 -8.76 3.54 -9.25
C TYR A 45 -7.25 3.58 -9.57
N VAL A 46 -6.59 4.70 -9.33
CA VAL A 46 -5.12 4.82 -9.47
C VAL A 46 -4.42 4.21 -8.28
N ILE A 47 -4.98 4.42 -7.09
CA ILE A 47 -4.51 3.83 -5.83
C ILE A 47 -5.64 3.10 -5.12
N GLU A 48 -5.27 2.13 -4.30
CA GLU A 48 -6.17 1.42 -3.40
C GLU A 48 -5.51 1.17 -2.04
N ASP A 49 -6.33 1.00 -1.04
CA ASP A 49 -5.89 0.65 0.30
C ASP A 49 -6.12 -0.85 0.57
N MET A 50 -5.17 -1.48 1.24
CA MET A 50 -5.27 -2.84 1.77
C MET A 50 -5.48 -2.75 3.27
N PRO A 51 -6.61 -3.24 3.80
CA PRO A 51 -6.91 -3.15 5.21
C PRO A 51 -6.03 -4.09 6.05
N ALA A 52 -5.95 -3.79 7.34
CA ALA A 52 -5.30 -4.68 8.30
C ALA A 52 -6.18 -5.89 8.61
N TRP A 53 -5.57 -7.08 8.67
CA TRP A 53 -6.25 -8.29 9.10
C TRP A 53 -6.36 -8.35 10.61
N ASN A 54 -7.57 -8.60 11.11
CA ASN A 54 -7.82 -8.85 12.52
C ASN A 54 -8.50 -10.22 12.70
N PRO A 55 -7.77 -11.25 13.14
CA PRO A 55 -8.34 -12.59 13.33
C PRO A 55 -9.38 -12.64 14.45
N ASN A 56 -9.35 -11.68 15.36
CA ASN A 56 -10.21 -11.65 16.55
C ASN A 56 -10.95 -10.31 16.67
N LEU A 57 -12.22 -10.28 16.31
CA LEU A 57 -13.10 -9.11 16.45
C LEU A 57 -13.13 -8.51 17.86
N ARG A 58 -12.77 -9.30 18.89
CA ARG A 58 -12.76 -8.91 20.30
C ARG A 58 -11.35 -8.86 20.91
N SER A 59 -10.30 -9.00 20.09
CA SER A 59 -8.93 -8.94 20.59
C SER A 59 -8.61 -7.54 21.11
N LYS A 60 -8.17 -7.46 22.36
CA LYS A 60 -7.61 -6.24 22.94
C LYS A 60 -6.16 -6.00 22.49
N THR A 61 -5.56 -6.92 21.77
CA THR A 61 -4.22 -6.76 21.19
C THR A 61 -4.33 -5.70 20.11
N ALA A 62 -3.65 -4.58 20.31
CA ALA A 62 -3.70 -3.49 19.36
C ALA A 62 -2.92 -3.88 18.10
N ILE A 63 -3.65 -4.41 17.15
CA ILE A 63 -3.23 -4.57 15.76
C ILE A 63 -3.20 -3.15 15.17
N ARG A 64 -2.16 -2.86 14.40
CA ARG A 64 -2.13 -1.62 13.64
C ARG A 64 -3.24 -1.67 12.60
N THR A 65 -4.20 -0.77 12.72
CA THR A 65 -5.41 -0.72 11.87
C THR A 65 -5.25 0.18 10.65
N SER A 66 -4.11 0.85 10.51
CA SER A 66 -3.85 1.72 9.36
C SER A 66 -3.75 0.90 8.09
N ASN A 67 -4.43 1.36 7.05
CA ASN A 67 -4.38 0.71 5.74
C ASN A 67 -3.00 0.88 5.10
N THR A 68 -2.57 -0.14 4.36
CA THR A 68 -1.40 -0.07 3.48
C THR A 68 -1.86 0.36 2.10
N ARG A 69 -1.21 1.39 1.52
CA ARG A 69 -1.62 1.99 0.25
C ARG A 69 -0.78 1.49 -0.91
N PHE A 70 -1.44 1.10 -2.01
CA PHE A 70 -0.81 0.58 -3.21
C PHE A 70 -1.32 1.29 -4.46
N PHE A 71 -0.47 1.33 -5.49
CA PHE A 71 -0.92 1.64 -6.84
C PHE A 71 -1.59 0.41 -7.47
N ASN A 72 -2.73 0.60 -8.12
CA ASN A 72 -3.39 -0.47 -8.87
C ASN A 72 -2.59 -0.91 -10.11
N ASN A 73 -1.77 -0.02 -10.63
CA ASN A 73 -0.86 -0.32 -11.73
C ASN A 73 0.56 0.20 -11.40
N ILE A 74 1.50 -0.72 -11.28
CA ILE A 74 2.90 -0.38 -10.97
C ILE A 74 3.55 0.52 -12.04
N SER A 75 3.08 0.46 -13.30
CA SER A 75 3.59 1.32 -14.36
C SER A 75 3.35 2.80 -14.06
N ILE A 76 2.24 3.14 -13.40
CA ILE A 76 1.94 4.52 -12.97
C ILE A 76 2.94 4.95 -11.90
N ALA A 77 3.23 4.09 -10.93
CA ALA A 77 4.22 4.37 -9.89
C ALA A 77 5.62 4.57 -10.49
N THR A 78 6.04 3.65 -11.35
CA THR A 78 7.34 3.70 -12.04
C THR A 78 7.49 4.96 -12.88
N ALA A 79 6.47 5.28 -13.69
CA ALA A 79 6.44 6.50 -14.50
C ALA A 79 6.46 7.77 -13.64
N SER A 80 5.73 7.77 -12.50
CA SER A 80 5.72 8.90 -11.57
C SER A 80 7.09 9.15 -10.94
N LEU A 81 7.89 8.11 -10.74
CA LEU A 81 9.26 8.20 -10.24
C LEU A 81 10.27 8.55 -11.34
N GLY A 82 9.89 8.41 -12.61
CA GLY A 82 10.78 8.62 -13.75
C GLY A 82 11.84 7.51 -13.90
N LEU A 83 11.55 6.30 -13.40
CA LEU A 83 12.51 5.18 -13.39
C LEU A 83 12.45 4.39 -14.69
N SER A 84 13.64 4.07 -15.21
CA SER A 84 13.83 3.11 -16.28
C SER A 84 14.05 1.69 -15.72
N LEU A 85 14.00 0.68 -16.58
CA LEU A 85 14.35 -0.70 -16.21
C LEU A 85 15.77 -0.80 -15.62
N LYS A 86 16.70 -0.05 -16.17
CA LYS A 86 18.09 -0.05 -15.71
C LYS A 86 18.22 0.52 -14.30
N ASP A 87 17.45 1.58 -13.99
CA ASP A 87 17.43 2.17 -12.65
C ASP A 87 16.90 1.17 -11.62
N LEU A 88 15.85 0.43 -11.96
CA LEU A 88 15.27 -0.60 -11.08
C LEU A 88 16.22 -1.77 -10.84
N LEU A 89 17.01 -2.18 -11.84
CA LEU A 89 18.02 -3.22 -11.68
C LEU A 89 19.20 -2.77 -10.80
N ASN A 90 19.46 -1.46 -10.76
CA ASN A 90 20.50 -0.87 -9.91
C ASN A 90 20.02 -0.55 -8.50
N ASP A 91 18.70 -0.45 -8.28
CA ASP A 91 18.07 -0.21 -6.98
C ASP A 91 17.07 -1.32 -6.65
N LEU A 92 17.58 -2.43 -6.14
CA LEU A 92 16.78 -3.60 -5.77
C LEU A 92 15.78 -3.33 -4.63
N ASN A 93 16.02 -2.31 -3.80
CA ASN A 93 15.06 -1.92 -2.76
C ASN A 93 13.80 -1.35 -3.40
N THR A 94 13.93 -0.34 -4.27
CA THR A 94 12.80 0.23 -5.02
C THR A 94 12.14 -0.82 -5.90
N PHE A 95 12.91 -1.69 -6.55
CA PHE A 95 12.37 -2.82 -7.32
C PHE A 95 11.54 -3.75 -6.43
N GLY A 96 12.03 -4.09 -5.23
CA GLY A 96 11.31 -4.95 -4.27
C GLY A 96 9.95 -4.39 -3.86
N PHE A 97 9.86 -3.09 -3.59
CA PHE A 97 8.57 -2.43 -3.28
C PHE A 97 7.59 -2.46 -4.45
N LEU A 98 8.07 -2.22 -5.67
CA LEU A 98 7.25 -2.32 -6.88
C LEU A 98 6.79 -3.76 -7.13
N PHE A 99 7.69 -4.73 -6.95
CA PHE A 99 7.38 -6.15 -7.08
C PHE A 99 6.36 -6.61 -6.04
N LYS A 100 6.50 -6.17 -4.79
CA LYS A 100 5.49 -6.41 -3.73
C LYS A 100 4.11 -5.88 -4.17
N THR A 101 4.04 -4.66 -4.67
CA THR A 101 2.80 -4.06 -5.17
C THR A 101 2.19 -4.89 -6.30
N PHE A 102 3.00 -5.37 -7.23
CA PHE A 102 2.57 -6.26 -8.31
C PHE A 102 2.00 -7.58 -7.76
N CYS A 103 2.68 -8.20 -6.81
CA CYS A 103 2.21 -9.44 -6.18
C CYS A 103 0.87 -9.24 -5.45
N ILE A 104 0.76 -8.19 -4.62
CA ILE A 104 -0.46 -7.88 -3.87
C ILE A 104 -1.65 -7.67 -4.81
N ARG A 105 -1.46 -6.91 -5.89
CA ARG A 105 -2.50 -6.70 -6.89
C ARG A 105 -3.00 -8.02 -7.49
N ASN A 106 -2.09 -8.90 -7.89
CA ASN A 106 -2.48 -10.21 -8.45
C ASN A 106 -3.15 -11.10 -7.41
N LEU A 107 -2.65 -11.10 -6.16
CA LEU A 107 -3.29 -11.84 -5.06
C LEU A 107 -4.72 -11.36 -4.81
N LYS A 108 -5.00 -10.06 -4.88
CA LYS A 108 -6.36 -9.52 -4.76
C LYS A 108 -7.28 -10.07 -5.85
N VAL A 109 -6.84 -10.06 -7.10
CA VAL A 109 -7.62 -10.62 -8.23
C VAL A 109 -7.90 -12.11 -8.04
N TYR A 110 -6.92 -12.89 -7.58
CA TYR A 110 -7.12 -14.33 -7.34
C TYR A 110 -7.99 -14.60 -6.11
N ALA A 111 -7.80 -13.83 -5.03
CA ALA A 111 -8.61 -13.95 -3.83
C ALA A 111 -10.09 -13.65 -4.11
N GLU A 112 -10.39 -12.58 -4.86
CA GLU A 112 -11.74 -12.23 -5.27
C GLU A 112 -12.43 -13.40 -6.03
N LYS A 113 -11.71 -14.06 -6.93
CA LYS A 113 -12.22 -15.22 -7.67
C LYS A 113 -12.57 -16.41 -6.76
N LEU A 114 -11.91 -16.49 -5.59
CA LEU A 114 -12.16 -17.50 -4.56
C LEU A 114 -13.12 -17.01 -3.45
N ASN A 115 -13.80 -15.88 -3.66
CA ASN A 115 -14.64 -15.21 -2.65
C ASN A 115 -13.85 -14.88 -1.37
N GLY A 116 -12.63 -14.44 -1.52
CA GLY A 116 -11.75 -14.00 -0.46
C GLY A 116 -11.30 -12.56 -0.62
N GLU A 117 -10.64 -12.06 0.40
CA GLU A 117 -10.05 -10.73 0.44
C GLU A 117 -8.59 -10.80 0.89
N VAL A 118 -7.79 -9.81 0.54
CA VAL A 118 -6.38 -9.71 0.90
C VAL A 118 -6.20 -8.58 1.91
N TYR A 119 -5.48 -8.88 2.97
CA TYR A 119 -5.18 -7.99 4.09
C TYR A 119 -3.66 -7.96 4.32
N HIS A 120 -3.18 -6.99 5.07
CA HIS A 120 -1.86 -7.06 5.70
C HIS A 120 -2.01 -7.35 7.20
N TYR A 121 -0.96 -7.87 7.82
CA TYR A 121 -0.90 -8.03 9.26
C TYR A 121 0.33 -7.34 9.83
N ARG A 122 0.14 -6.57 10.89
CA ARG A 122 1.24 -6.03 11.68
C ARG A 122 0.78 -5.78 13.11
N ASP A 123 1.50 -6.32 14.06
CA ASP A 123 1.21 -6.13 15.49
C ASP A 123 2.13 -5.08 16.15
N LYS A 124 1.93 -4.88 17.45
CA LYS A 124 2.75 -3.97 18.27
C LYS A 124 4.18 -4.47 18.47
N MET A 125 4.42 -5.76 18.34
CA MET A 125 5.73 -6.40 18.49
C MET A 125 6.52 -6.40 17.18
N ASN A 126 6.01 -5.72 16.15
CA ASN A 126 6.53 -5.68 14.79
C ASN A 126 6.55 -7.04 14.07
N LEU A 127 5.76 -8.01 14.53
CA LEU A 127 5.48 -9.17 13.70
C LEU A 127 4.61 -8.72 12.55
N GLU A 128 5.05 -8.99 11.34
CA GLU A 128 4.33 -8.60 10.13
C GLU A 128 4.21 -9.73 9.12
N CYS A 129 3.13 -9.68 8.35
CA CYS A 129 2.90 -10.53 7.20
C CYS A 129 2.40 -9.63 6.06
N ASP A 130 3.06 -9.72 4.92
CA ASP A 130 2.82 -8.85 3.79
C ASP A 130 1.45 -9.05 3.15
N ALA A 131 0.96 -10.29 3.15
CA ALA A 131 -0.37 -10.60 2.68
C ALA A 131 -1.02 -11.72 3.51
N VAL A 132 -2.26 -11.51 3.89
CA VAL A 132 -3.15 -12.51 4.48
C VAL A 132 -4.33 -12.66 3.54
N ILE A 133 -4.48 -13.80 2.91
CA ILE A 133 -5.67 -14.13 2.12
C ILE A 133 -6.69 -14.74 3.06
N HIS A 134 -7.86 -14.13 3.20
CA HIS A 134 -8.94 -14.63 4.03
C HIS A 134 -10.17 -14.93 3.18
N LEU A 135 -10.59 -16.19 3.16
CA LEU A 135 -11.75 -16.67 2.42
C LEU A 135 -13.02 -16.57 3.25
N ARG A 136 -14.16 -16.39 2.61
CA ARG A 136 -15.47 -16.32 3.30
C ARG A 136 -15.85 -17.56 4.10
N ASN A 137 -15.25 -18.70 3.79
CA ASN A 137 -15.44 -19.96 4.53
C ASN A 137 -14.62 -20.02 5.84
N GLY A 138 -13.89 -18.96 6.17
CA GLY A 138 -13.07 -18.83 7.38
C GLY A 138 -11.64 -19.36 7.24
N HIS A 139 -11.27 -19.97 6.12
CA HIS A 139 -9.89 -20.34 5.87
C HIS A 139 -9.04 -19.12 5.53
N TYR A 140 -7.79 -19.12 5.97
CA TYR A 140 -6.84 -18.07 5.62
C TYR A 140 -5.45 -18.62 5.36
N GLY A 141 -4.68 -17.90 4.56
CA GLY A 141 -3.27 -18.21 4.25
C GLY A 141 -2.40 -16.97 4.48
N LEU A 142 -1.19 -17.19 4.95
CA LEU A 142 -0.18 -16.15 5.18
C LEU A 142 0.88 -16.23 4.07
N ILE A 143 1.30 -15.06 3.56
CA ILE A 143 2.28 -14.92 2.47
C ILE A 143 3.32 -13.87 2.86
#